data_412e4b6c7acc238162ab03b96fe17493
#
_entry.id   412e4b6c7acc238162ab03b96fe17493
#
_cell.length_a   1.000
_cell.length_b   1.000
_cell.length_c   1.000
_cell.angle_alpha   90.00
_cell.angle_beta   90.00
_cell.angle_gamma   90.00
#
_symmetry.space_group_name_H-M   'P 1'
#
loop_
_entity.id
_entity.type
_entity.pdbx_description
1 polymer ?
#
loop_
_entity_poly.entity_id
_entity_poly.type
_entity_poly.pdbx_seq_one_letter_code
_entity_poly.pdbx_strand_id
1 'polypeptide(L)' 'MVYDQLKTMIADQLGVNDDEVKPEARLKEDLKADSASVMMLVMDIESEFEIEVEDDAIEKVKTVADLVKYIEDKM' A
#
# COMPACT_ATOMS: atom_id res chain seq x y z
N MET A 1 6.87 -11.75 5.10
CA MET A 1 6.35 -10.68 5.96
C MET A 1 5.46 -9.75 5.13
N VAL A 2 4.52 -9.11 5.78
CA VAL A 2 3.59 -8.20 5.09
C VAL A 2 4.33 -7.13 4.29
N TYR A 3 5.34 -6.52 4.88
CA TYR A 3 6.09 -5.46 4.22
C TYR A 3 6.70 -5.95 2.89
N ASP A 4 7.29 -7.12 2.88
CA ASP A 4 7.94 -7.64 1.68
C ASP A 4 6.94 -7.87 0.55
N GLN A 5 5.79 -8.45 0.87
CA GLN A 5 4.74 -8.68 -0.11
C GLN A 5 4.16 -7.36 -0.61
N LEU A 6 3.90 -6.45 0.32
CA LEU A 6 3.35 -5.15 0.00
C LEU A 6 4.30 -4.35 -0.88
N LYS A 7 5.59 -4.41 -0.57
CA LYS A 7 6.62 -3.73 -1.36
C LYS A 7 6.57 -4.14 -2.82
N THR A 8 6.50 -5.43 -3.08
CA THR A 8 6.42 -5.95 -4.44
C THR A 8 5.12 -5.51 -5.12
N MET A 9 4.01 -5.55 -4.40
CA MET A 9 2.71 -5.15 -4.94
C MET A 9 2.71 -3.67 -5.32
N ILE A 10 3.25 -2.82 -4.45
CA ILE A 10 3.32 -1.39 -4.70
C ILE A 10 4.23 -1.10 -5.90
N ALA A 11 5.39 -1.75 -5.96
CA ALA A 11 6.32 -1.55 -7.07
C ALA A 11 5.66 -1.90 -8.40
N ASP A 12 4.93 -3.00 -8.46
CA ASP A 12 4.23 -3.43 -9.67
C ASP A 12 3.12 -2.46 -10.06
N GLN A 13 2.31 -2.05 -9.08
CA GLN A 13 1.15 -1.19 -9.37
C GLN A 13 1.55 0.21 -9.79
N LEU A 14 2.57 0.76 -9.14
CA LEU A 14 2.97 2.14 -9.38
C LEU A 14 4.11 2.26 -10.40
N GLY A 15 4.67 1.13 -10.82
CA GLY A 15 5.77 1.15 -11.79
C GLY A 15 7.05 1.76 -11.23
N VAL A 16 7.29 1.59 -9.94
CA VAL A 16 8.49 2.09 -9.28
C VAL A 16 9.39 0.92 -8.91
N ASN A 17 10.64 1.23 -8.59
CA ASN A 17 11.59 0.20 -8.15
C ASN A 17 11.32 -0.17 -6.71
N ASP A 18 11.64 -1.43 -6.35
CA ASP A 18 11.50 -1.90 -4.98
C ASP A 18 12.24 -0.99 -4.00
N ASP A 19 13.39 -0.48 -4.41
CA ASP A 19 14.22 0.39 -3.56
C ASP A 19 13.53 1.69 -3.17
N GLU A 20 12.55 2.11 -3.96
CA GLU A 20 11.79 3.33 -3.70
C GLU A 20 10.66 3.11 -2.69
N VAL A 21 10.29 1.86 -2.48
CA VAL A 21 9.20 1.51 -1.57
C VAL A 21 9.76 1.29 -0.18
N LYS A 22 10.06 2.39 0.50
CA LYS A 22 10.60 2.37 1.86
C LYS A 22 9.47 2.57 2.86
N PRO A 23 9.66 2.14 4.12
CA PRO A 23 8.63 2.34 5.14
C PRO A 23 8.20 3.79 5.30
N GLU A 24 9.14 4.71 5.18
CA GLU A 24 8.85 6.14 5.32
C GLU A 24 8.36 6.79 4.03
N ALA A 25 8.35 6.07 2.92
CA ALA A 25 7.90 6.62 1.63
C ALA A 25 6.41 6.95 1.69
N ARG A 26 6.07 8.14 1.24
CA ARG A 26 4.67 8.59 1.20
C ARG A 26 4.05 8.17 -0.13
N LEU A 27 2.91 7.49 -0.05
CA LEU A 27 2.29 6.90 -1.22
C LEU A 27 1.98 7.93 -2.30
N LYS A 28 1.39 9.05 -1.93
CA LYS A 28 0.97 10.07 -2.89
C LYS A 28 2.10 10.98 -3.31
N GLU A 29 2.97 11.35 -2.38
CA GLU A 29 4.02 12.34 -2.64
C GLU A 29 5.30 11.72 -3.18
N ASP A 30 5.77 10.65 -2.56
CA ASP A 30 7.04 10.04 -2.95
C ASP A 30 6.87 9.01 -4.06
N LEU A 31 5.80 8.22 -4.01
CA LEU A 31 5.52 7.19 -5.00
C LEU A 31 4.53 7.65 -6.06
N LYS A 32 4.01 8.84 -5.92
CA LYS A 32 3.12 9.48 -6.89
C LYS A 32 1.88 8.66 -7.21
N ALA A 33 1.34 7.99 -6.20
CA ALA A 33 0.12 7.22 -6.37
C ALA A 33 -1.08 8.16 -6.50
N ASP A 34 -1.84 8.02 -7.57
CA ASP A 34 -3.08 8.77 -7.73
C ASP A 34 -4.26 7.95 -7.20
N SER A 35 -5.47 8.52 -7.27
CA SER A 35 -6.66 7.86 -6.73
C SER A 35 -6.91 6.50 -7.39
N ALA A 36 -6.73 6.42 -8.71
CA ALA A 36 -6.96 5.18 -9.43
C ALA A 36 -5.95 4.10 -9.03
N SER A 37 -4.68 4.47 -8.96
CA SER A 37 -3.61 3.53 -8.56
C SER A 37 -3.81 3.05 -7.13
N VAL A 38 -4.19 3.95 -6.23
CA VAL A 38 -4.44 3.60 -4.83
C VAL A 38 -5.60 2.62 -4.72
N MET A 39 -6.68 2.86 -5.46
CA MET A 39 -7.84 1.97 -5.40
C MET A 39 -7.50 0.57 -5.94
N MET A 40 -6.73 0.50 -7.02
CA MET A 40 -6.30 -0.80 -7.55
C MET A 40 -5.39 -1.52 -6.56
N LEU A 41 -4.50 -0.77 -5.92
CA LEU A 41 -3.61 -1.34 -4.91
C LEU A 41 -4.42 -1.89 -3.74
N VAL A 42 -5.45 -1.16 -3.30
CA VAL A 42 -6.32 -1.60 -2.21
C VAL A 42 -7.02 -2.90 -2.59
N MET A 43 -7.55 -3.00 -3.81
CA MET A 43 -8.20 -4.22 -4.27
C MET A 43 -7.24 -5.41 -4.27
N ASP A 44 -6.01 -5.19 -4.70
CA ASP A 44 -5.00 -6.25 -4.69
C ASP A 44 -4.67 -6.67 -3.25
N ILE A 45 -4.57 -5.70 -2.34
CA ILE A 45 -4.30 -5.98 -0.93
C ILE A 45 -5.43 -6.82 -0.32
N GLU A 46 -6.66 -6.44 -0.60
CA GLU A 46 -7.80 -7.18 -0.07
C GLU A 46 -7.81 -8.63 -0.55
N SER A 47 -7.47 -8.83 -1.81
CA SER A 47 -7.42 -10.16 -2.41
C SER A 47 -6.24 -10.97 -1.87
N GLU A 48 -5.07 -10.34 -1.79
CA GLU A 48 -3.84 -11.05 -1.41
C GLU A 48 -3.82 -11.43 0.06
N PHE A 49 -4.27 -10.52 0.93
CA PHE A 49 -4.25 -10.73 2.38
C PHE A 49 -5.60 -11.19 2.95
N GLU A 50 -6.62 -11.26 2.10
CA GLU A 50 -7.97 -11.69 2.49
C GLU A 50 -8.52 -10.83 3.64
N ILE A 51 -8.41 -9.51 3.51
CA ILE A 51 -8.91 -8.56 4.50
C ILE A 51 -9.82 -7.55 3.81
N GLU A 52 -10.57 -6.79 4.59
CA GLU A 52 -11.36 -5.68 4.09
C GLU A 52 -10.66 -4.38 4.42
N VAL A 53 -10.57 -3.50 3.44
CA VAL A 53 -9.99 -2.16 3.62
C VAL A 53 -11.12 -1.15 3.53
N GLU A 54 -11.32 -0.38 4.58
CA GLU A 54 -12.36 0.64 4.62
C GLU A 54 -11.99 1.82 3.74
N ASP A 55 -12.99 2.48 3.18
CA ASP A 55 -12.77 3.61 2.27
C ASP A 55 -11.96 4.72 2.91
N ASP A 56 -12.24 5.02 4.18
CA ASP A 56 -11.55 6.09 4.88
C ASP A 56 -10.13 5.70 5.33
N ALA A 57 -9.81 4.41 5.33
CA ALA A 57 -8.46 3.98 5.67
C ALA A 57 -7.42 4.54 4.70
N ILE A 58 -7.81 4.69 3.43
CA ILE A 58 -6.91 5.23 2.40
C ILE A 58 -6.48 6.65 2.76
N GLU A 59 -7.38 7.43 3.34
CA GLU A 59 -7.07 8.81 3.73
C GLU A 59 -6.17 8.85 4.97
N LYS A 60 -6.28 7.86 5.83
CA LYS A 60 -5.49 7.78 7.06
C LYS A 60 -4.09 7.23 6.84
N VAL A 61 -3.95 6.39 5.81
CA VAL A 61 -2.66 5.78 5.49
C VAL A 61 -1.89 6.70 4.56
N LYS A 62 -0.79 7.23 5.03
CA LYS A 62 0.03 8.18 4.24
C LYS A 62 1.32 7.57 3.76
N THR A 63 1.94 6.71 4.57
CA THR A 63 3.21 6.09 4.24
C THR A 63 3.05 4.59 4.07
N VAL A 64 4.10 3.96 3.52
CA VAL A 64 4.13 2.51 3.39
C VAL A 64 4.04 1.85 4.76
N ALA A 65 4.73 2.40 5.76
CA ALA A 65 4.69 1.87 7.13
C ALA A 65 3.28 1.90 7.69
N ASP A 66 2.54 2.98 7.45
CA ASP A 66 1.15 3.09 7.90
C ASP A 66 0.29 1.99 7.27
N LEU A 67 0.51 1.72 5.99
CA LEU A 67 -0.24 0.70 5.28
C LEU A 67 0.09 -0.69 5.80
N VAL A 68 1.36 -0.97 6.05
CA VAL A 68 1.79 -2.25 6.62
C VAL A 68 1.13 -2.47 7.97
N LYS A 69 1.15 -1.46 8.82
CA LYS A 69 0.54 -1.55 10.15
C LYS A 69 -0.97 -1.81 10.03
N TYR A 70 -1.63 -1.12 9.12
CA TYR A 70 -3.06 -1.31 8.90
C TYR A 70 -3.38 -2.75 8.52
N ILE A 71 -2.60 -3.31 7.61
CA ILE A 71 -2.79 -4.69 7.16
C ILE A 71 -2.56 -5.66 8.31
N GLU A 72 -1.47 -5.47 9.05
CA GLU A 72 -1.15 -6.35 10.17
C GLU A 72 -2.22 -6.31 11.25
N ASP A 73 -2.80 -5.16 11.48
CA ASP A 73 -3.88 -5.02 12.46
C ASP A 73 -5.15 -5.75 12.03
N LYS A 74 -5.35 -5.93 10.74
CA LYS A 74 -6.52 -6.63 10.20
C LYS A 74 -6.33 -8.15 10.10
N MET A 75 -5.10 -8.61 10.17
CA MET A 75 -4.80 -10.04 10.02
C MET A 75 -5.05 -10.86 11.29
#